data_d700edc00d32abfcb64ab57b2bfddaa6
#
_entry.id   d700edc00d32abfcb64ab57b2bfddaa6
#
_cell.length_a   1.000
_cell.length_b   1.000
_cell.length_c   1.000
_cell.angle_alpha   90.00
_cell.angle_beta   90.00
_cell.angle_gamma   90.00
#
_symmetry.space_group_name_H-M   'P 1'
#
loop_
_entity.id
_entity.type
_entity.pdbx_description
1 polymer ?
#
loop_
_entity_poly.entity_id
_entity_poly.type
_entity_poly.pdbx_seq_one_letter_code
_entity_poly.pdbx_strand_id
1 'polypeptide(L)'
;MKKILLILLFIPLVSFGQNTKIKDFKITILSTMFSDTYIGEWGFSAIIEADGQRILFDTGSRGNTVFRNAKELNINLDNIENVFLSHNHKDHTGGLINLN
;
A
#
# COMPACT_ATOMS: atom_id res chain seq x y z
N MET A 1 -23.07 -0.50 -57.68
CA MET A 1 -22.05 -0.34 -56.62
C MET A 1 -22.75 -0.14 -55.28
N LYS A 2 -22.56 -1.06 -54.36
CA LYS A 2 -23.09 -0.90 -53.00
C LYS A 2 -22.18 0.06 -52.25
N LYS A 3 -22.72 1.17 -51.81
CA LYS A 3 -21.99 2.09 -50.93
C LYS A 3 -22.09 1.53 -49.52
N ILE A 4 -20.95 1.16 -48.95
CA ILE A 4 -20.87 0.77 -47.55
C ILE A 4 -20.79 2.06 -46.74
N LEU A 5 -21.86 2.38 -46.03
CA LEU A 5 -21.88 3.49 -45.09
C LEU A 5 -21.26 2.97 -43.77
N LEU A 6 -19.99 3.30 -43.52
CA LEU A 6 -19.35 3.03 -42.27
C LEU A 6 -19.84 4.06 -41.24
N ILE A 7 -20.84 3.71 -40.46
CA ILE A 7 -21.26 4.52 -39.33
C ILE A 7 -20.29 4.21 -38.20
N LEU A 8 -19.29 5.07 -38.00
CA LEU A 8 -18.50 5.07 -36.78
C LEU A 8 -19.37 5.58 -35.66
N LEU A 9 -19.96 4.64 -34.92
CA LEU A 9 -20.64 4.94 -33.67
C LEU A 9 -19.56 5.34 -32.66
N PHE A 10 -19.35 6.64 -32.51
CA PHE A 10 -18.62 7.20 -31.38
C PHE A 10 -19.53 7.00 -30.13
N ILE A 11 -19.38 5.91 -29.43
CA ILE A 11 -19.95 5.77 -28.09
C ILE A 11 -18.98 6.46 -27.15
N PRO A 12 -19.30 7.63 -26.59
CA PRO A 12 -18.46 8.20 -25.55
C PRO A 12 -18.43 7.20 -24.41
N LEU A 13 -17.25 6.67 -24.10
CA LEU A 13 -17.00 5.94 -22.87
C LEU A 13 -17.14 6.94 -21.72
N VAL A 14 -18.38 7.15 -21.28
CA VAL A 14 -18.64 7.89 -20.07
C VAL A 14 -18.36 6.92 -18.92
N SER A 15 -17.16 6.99 -18.35
CA SER A 15 -16.87 6.34 -17.10
C SER A 15 -17.59 7.11 -16.01
N PHE A 16 -18.72 6.57 -15.54
CA PHE A 16 -19.30 7.01 -14.26
C PHE A 16 -18.39 6.45 -13.17
N GLY A 17 -17.45 7.27 -12.69
CA GLY A 17 -16.68 6.94 -11.51
C GLY A 17 -17.67 6.61 -10.38
N GLN A 18 -17.55 5.40 -9.83
CA GLN A 18 -18.30 5.05 -8.64
C GLN A 18 -17.85 5.98 -7.53
N ASN A 19 -18.72 6.83 -7.04
CA ASN A 19 -18.52 7.63 -5.84
C ASN A 19 -18.60 6.73 -4.59
N THR A 20 -17.71 5.74 -4.52
CA THR A 20 -17.53 4.95 -3.32
C THR A 20 -16.66 5.75 -2.37
N LYS A 21 -17.24 6.20 -1.29
CA LYS A 21 -16.50 6.86 -0.21
C LYS A 21 -15.94 5.81 0.71
N ILE A 22 -14.67 5.96 1.10
CA ILE A 22 -14.06 5.18 2.17
C ILE A 22 -14.78 5.55 3.47
N LYS A 23 -15.21 4.54 4.21
CA LYS A 23 -15.91 4.70 5.50
C LYS A 23 -14.93 4.63 6.67
N ASP A 24 -14.02 3.66 6.62
CA ASP A 24 -13.00 3.43 7.64
C ASP A 24 -11.62 3.57 7.00
N PHE A 25 -10.81 4.44 7.57
CA PHE A 25 -9.45 4.69 7.09
C PHE A 25 -8.49 4.84 8.25
N LYS A 26 -7.38 4.09 8.21
CA LYS A 26 -6.35 4.13 9.22
C LYS A 26 -4.97 3.99 8.59
N ILE A 27 -4.04 4.81 9.02
CA ILE A 27 -2.62 4.68 8.70
C ILE A 27 -1.87 4.45 10.01
N THR A 28 -1.07 3.40 10.07
CA THR A 28 -0.17 3.14 11.18
C THR A 28 1.26 3.13 10.68
N ILE A 29 2.10 4.01 11.21
CA ILE A 29 3.52 4.05 10.89
C ILE A 29 4.22 2.89 11.60
N LEU A 30 4.91 2.05 10.85
CA LEU A 30 5.61 0.87 11.36
C LEU A 30 7.13 1.04 11.41
N SER A 31 7.68 1.96 10.63
CA SER A 31 9.09 2.30 10.65
C SER A 31 9.26 3.79 10.38
N THR A 32 9.99 4.45 11.27
CA THR A 32 10.33 5.86 11.17
C THR A 32 11.57 6.13 12.05
N MET A 33 12.24 7.22 11.78
CA MET A 33 13.37 7.66 12.59
C MET A 33 12.93 8.21 13.95
N PHE A 34 11.71 8.74 14.04
CA PHE A 34 11.16 9.34 15.25
C PHE A 34 10.30 8.32 16.01
N SER A 35 10.92 7.63 16.95
CA SER A 35 10.23 6.70 17.84
C SER A 35 10.88 6.73 19.22
N ASP A 36 10.07 6.75 20.26
CA ASP A 36 10.52 6.67 21.65
C ASP A 36 10.14 5.33 22.31
N THR A 37 8.95 4.83 22.05
CA THR A 37 8.42 3.58 22.65
C THR A 37 8.74 2.35 21.81
N TYR A 38 8.71 2.51 20.49
CA TYR A 38 8.95 1.43 19.53
C TYR A 38 10.36 1.55 18.91
N ILE A 39 10.71 0.60 18.05
CA ILE A 39 12.02 0.63 17.39
C ILE A 39 12.02 1.69 16.31
N GLY A 40 12.90 2.68 16.44
CA GLY A 40 13.19 3.66 15.41
C GLY A 40 14.35 3.22 14.53
N GLU A 41 14.33 3.65 13.28
CA GLU A 41 15.41 3.42 12.33
C GLU A 41 15.40 4.48 11.23
N TRP A 42 16.51 4.61 10.52
CA TRP A 42 16.52 5.34 9.26
C TRP A 42 15.82 4.52 8.19
N GLY A 43 14.53 4.68 8.09
CA GLY A 43 13.67 3.96 7.16
C GLY A 43 12.22 4.36 7.33
N PHE A 44 11.39 3.92 6.40
CA PHE A 44 9.97 4.21 6.43
C PHE A 44 9.14 2.95 6.11
N SER A 45 8.06 2.79 6.83
CA SER A 45 6.99 1.85 6.51
C SER A 45 5.70 2.28 7.18
N ALA A 46 4.61 2.09 6.49
CA ALA A 46 3.27 2.29 7.04
C ALA A 46 2.32 1.21 6.55
N ILE A 47 1.39 0.80 7.40
CA ILE A 47 0.25 0.00 6.95
C ILE A 47 -0.94 0.92 6.76
N ILE A 48 -1.56 0.82 5.60
CA ILE A 48 -2.74 1.58 5.23
C ILE A 48 -3.92 0.61 5.22
N GLU A 49 -4.94 0.92 5.99
CA GLU A 49 -6.16 0.13 6.10
C GLU A 49 -7.35 0.99 5.66
N ALA A 50 -8.08 0.51 4.67
CA ALA A 50 -9.23 1.21 4.11
C ALA A 50 -10.34 0.21 3.84
N ASP A 51 -11.44 0.30 4.61
CA ASP A 51 -12.62 -0.58 4.48
C ASP A 51 -12.26 -2.08 4.41
N GLY A 52 -11.32 -2.52 5.25
CA GLY A 52 -10.86 -3.90 5.31
C GLY A 52 -9.77 -4.27 4.30
N GLN A 53 -9.44 -3.39 3.36
CA GLN A 53 -8.29 -3.56 2.47
C GLN A 53 -7.03 -3.09 3.16
N ARG A 54 -5.93 -3.80 2.96
CA ARG A 54 -4.65 -3.52 3.61
C ARG A 54 -3.54 -3.43 2.59
N ILE A 55 -2.76 -2.37 2.69
CA ILE A 55 -1.57 -2.15 1.88
C ILE A 55 -0.40 -1.88 2.81
N LEU A 56 0.70 -2.62 2.67
CA LEU A 56 1.95 -2.27 3.30
C LEU A 56 2.71 -1.32 2.36
N PHE A 57 2.89 -0.09 2.81
CA PHE A 57 3.63 0.94 2.09
C PHE A 57 5.05 1.00 2.62
N ASP A 58 6.03 0.68 1.79
CA ASP A 58 7.44 0.51 2.14
C ASP A 58 7.68 -0.50 3.27
N THR A 59 8.91 -0.93 3.47
CA THR A 59 9.22 -2.04 4.40
C THR A 59 10.35 -1.74 5.37
N GLY A 60 10.73 -0.47 5.51
CA GLY A 60 11.78 -0.06 6.41
C GLY A 60 13.18 -0.41 5.93
N SER A 61 14.17 -0.21 6.79
CA SER A 61 15.59 -0.40 6.49
C SER A 61 16.11 -1.77 6.93
N ARG A 62 15.80 -2.13 8.16
CA ARG A 62 16.21 -3.43 8.73
C ARG A 62 15.16 -4.48 8.42
N GLY A 63 15.59 -5.73 8.27
CA GLY A 63 14.70 -6.82 7.90
C GLY A 63 13.58 -7.10 8.91
N ASN A 64 13.70 -6.69 10.16
CA ASN A 64 12.79 -7.05 11.23
C ASN A 64 12.10 -5.89 11.95
N THR A 65 12.47 -4.63 11.68
CA THR A 65 11.92 -3.48 12.43
C THR A 65 10.41 -3.37 12.26
N VAL A 66 9.92 -3.44 11.03
CA VAL A 66 8.49 -3.36 10.72
C VAL A 66 7.70 -4.48 11.41
N PHE A 67 8.24 -5.70 11.39
CA PHE A 67 7.58 -6.88 11.99
C PHE A 67 7.54 -6.79 13.51
N ARG A 68 8.61 -6.35 14.14
CA ARG A 68 8.67 -6.19 15.60
C ARG A 68 7.73 -5.09 16.08
N ASN A 69 7.72 -3.95 15.41
CA ASN A 69 6.81 -2.85 15.73
C ASN A 69 5.34 -3.24 15.49
N ALA A 70 5.04 -3.92 14.39
CA ALA A 70 3.71 -4.44 14.13
C ALA A 70 3.24 -5.40 15.24
N LYS A 71 4.11 -6.29 15.68
CA LYS A 71 3.81 -7.22 16.78
C LYS A 71 3.49 -6.50 18.09
N GLU A 72 4.27 -5.49 18.45
CA GLU A 72 4.01 -4.68 19.64
C GLU A 72 2.69 -3.91 19.57
N LEU A 73 2.27 -3.53 18.36
CA LEU A 73 1.01 -2.85 18.10
C LEU A 73 -0.17 -3.82 17.90
N ASN A 74 0.04 -5.13 18.04
CA ASN A 74 -0.95 -6.18 17.74
C ASN A 74 -1.47 -6.13 16.30
N ILE A 75 -0.63 -5.73 15.36
CA ILE A 75 -0.93 -5.74 13.93
C ILE A 75 -0.34 -7.01 13.32
N ASN A 76 -1.21 -7.86 12.80
CA ASN A 76 -0.79 -9.05 12.08
C ASN A 76 -0.43 -8.68 10.63
N LEU A 77 0.80 -8.94 10.22
CA LEU A 77 1.28 -8.74 8.85
C LEU A 77 1.25 -10.02 8.00
N ASP A 78 0.77 -11.14 8.57
CA ASP A 78 0.55 -12.34 7.79
C ASP A 78 -0.55 -12.06 6.74
N ASN A 79 -0.42 -12.63 5.56
CA ASN A 79 -1.39 -12.47 4.48
C ASN A 79 -1.56 -11.02 3.98
N ILE A 80 -0.51 -10.20 4.04
CA ILE A 80 -0.49 -8.93 3.31
C ILE A 80 -0.40 -9.25 1.82
N GLU A 81 -1.47 -8.94 1.09
CA GLU A 81 -1.55 -9.22 -0.35
C GLU A 81 -0.93 -8.13 -1.21
N ASN A 82 -0.89 -6.91 -0.69
CA ASN A 82 -0.43 -5.75 -1.45
C ASN A 82 0.68 -5.03 -0.72
N VAL A 83 1.81 -4.90 -1.39
CA VAL A 83 2.96 -4.12 -0.95
C VAL A 83 3.24 -3.06 -2.00
N PHE A 84 3.31 -1.81 -1.58
CA PHE A 84 3.69 -0.70 -2.42
C PHE A 84 5.07 -0.20 -2.02
N LEU A 85 6.01 -0.17 -2.96
CA LEU A 85 7.33 0.39 -2.74
C LEU A 85 7.42 1.75 -3.41
N SER A 86 7.74 2.78 -2.64
CA SER A 86 7.86 4.15 -3.14
C SER A 86 9.05 4.29 -4.09
N HIS A 87 10.17 3.68 -3.75
CA HIS A 87 11.38 3.65 -4.56
C HIS A 87 12.34 2.55 -4.08
N ASN A 88 13.35 2.24 -4.89
CA ASN A 88 14.28 1.16 -4.63
C ASN A 88 15.51 1.62 -3.83
N HIS A 89 15.30 2.14 -2.63
CA HIS A 89 16.36 2.37 -1.66
C HIS A 89 16.22 1.44 -0.46
N LYS A 90 17.33 1.06 0.13
CA LYS A 90 17.38 0.06 1.20
C LYS A 90 16.54 0.43 2.42
N ASP A 91 16.46 1.71 2.75
CA ASP A 91 15.67 2.23 3.86
C ASP A 91 14.14 2.13 3.65
N HIS A 92 13.72 1.73 2.46
CA HIS A 92 12.32 1.47 2.09
C HIS A 92 12.05 0.01 1.70
N THR A 93 13.08 -0.74 1.31
CA THR A 93 12.95 -2.11 0.82
C THR A 93 13.54 -3.16 1.76
N GLY A 94 14.13 -2.74 2.88
CA GLY A 94 14.93 -3.62 3.74
C GLY A 94 14.16 -4.79 4.36
N GLY A 95 12.87 -4.64 4.62
CA GLY A 95 12.01 -5.69 5.17
C GLY A 95 11.33 -6.60 4.14
N LEU A 96 11.50 -6.31 2.85
CA LEU A 96 10.76 -7.00 1.79
C LEU A 96 11.01 -8.53 1.78
N ILE A 97 12.25 -8.94 2.03
CA ILE A 97 12.61 -10.37 2.05
C ILE A 97 11.96 -11.15 3.20
N ASN A 98 11.49 -10.47 4.23
CA ASN A 98 10.84 -11.10 5.39
C ASN A 98 9.32 -11.20 5.25
N LEU A 99 8.77 -10.70 4.15
CA LEU A 99 7.37 -10.89 3.81
C LEU A 99 7.16 -12.28 3.20
N ASN A 100 6.26 -13.03 3.77
CA ASN A 100 5.84 -14.35 3.27
C ASN A 100 4.46 -14.28 2.66
#